data_51bd505ee7b46925d7ec27d20d6dc271
#
_entry.id   51bd505ee7b46925d7ec27d20d6dc271
#
_cell.length_a   1.000
_cell.length_b   1.000
_cell.length_c   1.000
_cell.angle_alpha   90.00
_cell.angle_beta   90.00
_cell.angle_gamma   90.00
#
_symmetry.space_group_name_H-M   'P 1'
#
loop_
_entity.id
_entity.type
_entity.pdbx_description
1 polymer ?
#
loop_
_entity_poly.entity_id
_entity_poly.type
_entity_poly.pdbx_seq_one_letter_code
_entity_poly.pdbx_strand_id
1 'polypeptide(L)'
;KEISAKALWQKIVHNAWKSAEPGILFWDTIIRESIPDCYADLGFRTVSTNPCGEIPLCPYDSCRLLSVNLYSYVRNPFTPEASFDFDLFKEHVAKAQRIMDDIIDLELEKIDLIMDKIKHDPQTDDIKHAEYHLWEKIKDKSSQGRRTGLGITAEGDMIAAMGLTYGTQEATDFSVSVHRTLALAAYRSSVDMARERGAFKVFDAKREAANPFLLRIKEADPSLYDDIMTYGRRNIACLTIAPTGTTSLMTQTTSGIEPVFMPVYKRRRKVNPNDTDVHV
;
A
#
# COMPACT_ATOMS: atom_id res chain seq x y z
N LYS A 1 -30.26 -22.06 1.47
CA LYS A 1 -30.78 -21.46 0.19
C LYS A 1 -29.75 -21.69 -0.89
N GLU A 2 -30.14 -22.30 -2.00
CA GLU A 2 -29.30 -22.41 -3.18
C GLU A 2 -29.37 -21.11 -3.99
N ILE A 3 -28.23 -20.66 -4.51
CA ILE A 3 -28.10 -19.48 -5.34
C ILE A 3 -27.42 -19.87 -6.64
N SER A 4 -28.00 -19.47 -7.78
CA SER A 4 -27.35 -19.66 -9.08
C SER A 4 -26.12 -18.77 -9.20
N ALA A 5 -24.94 -19.35 -9.29
CA ALA A 5 -23.67 -18.62 -9.47
C ALA A 5 -23.70 -17.76 -10.74
N LYS A 6 -24.27 -18.28 -11.84
CA LYS A 6 -24.40 -17.54 -13.10
C LYS A 6 -25.29 -16.31 -12.95
N ALA A 7 -26.43 -16.41 -12.28
CA ALA A 7 -27.33 -15.29 -12.04
C ALA A 7 -26.68 -14.23 -11.13
N LEU A 8 -25.96 -14.66 -10.09
CA LEU A 8 -25.20 -13.76 -9.21
C LEU A 8 -24.13 -13.01 -9.99
N TRP A 9 -23.34 -13.72 -10.80
CA TRP A 9 -22.30 -13.10 -11.63
C TRP A 9 -22.87 -12.08 -12.61
N GLN A 10 -23.94 -12.41 -13.31
CA GLN A 10 -24.61 -11.48 -14.22
C GLN A 10 -25.10 -10.21 -13.50
N LYS A 11 -25.60 -10.35 -12.27
CA LYS A 11 -26.04 -9.21 -11.46
C LYS A 11 -24.85 -8.33 -11.04
N ILE A 12 -23.72 -8.91 -10.65
CA ILE A 12 -22.49 -8.18 -10.33
C ILE A 12 -22.02 -7.39 -11.54
N VAL A 13 -21.88 -8.03 -12.69
CA VAL A 13 -21.43 -7.38 -13.95
C VAL A 13 -22.36 -6.24 -14.35
N HIS A 14 -23.70 -6.46 -14.29
CA HIS A 14 -24.67 -5.44 -14.63
C HIS A 14 -24.58 -4.22 -13.70
N ASN A 15 -24.45 -4.44 -12.39
CA ASN A 15 -24.35 -3.35 -11.43
C ASN A 15 -23.02 -2.58 -11.58
N ALA A 16 -21.90 -3.28 -11.80
CA ALA A 16 -20.61 -2.66 -12.06
C ALA A 16 -20.65 -1.77 -13.31
N TRP A 17 -21.30 -2.23 -14.38
CA TRP A 17 -21.53 -1.42 -15.58
C TRP A 17 -22.41 -0.20 -15.31
N LYS A 18 -23.51 -0.37 -14.55
CA LYS A 18 -24.52 0.67 -14.34
C LYS A 18 -24.07 1.76 -13.35
N SER A 19 -23.34 1.39 -12.30
CA SER A 19 -23.04 2.25 -11.14
C SER A 19 -21.59 2.21 -10.66
N ALA A 20 -20.70 1.52 -11.39
CA ALA A 20 -19.30 1.26 -10.99
C ALA A 20 -19.15 0.49 -9.66
N GLU A 21 -20.22 -0.14 -9.18
CA GLU A 21 -20.25 -0.94 -7.94
C GLU A 21 -20.95 -2.28 -8.17
N PRO A 22 -20.58 -3.36 -7.48
CA PRO A 22 -19.53 -3.44 -6.45
C PRO A 22 -18.12 -3.66 -7.03
N GLY A 23 -17.07 -3.31 -6.27
CA GLY A 23 -15.74 -3.89 -6.42
C GLY A 23 -15.72 -5.33 -5.90
N ILE A 24 -14.73 -6.12 -6.31
CA ILE A 24 -14.56 -7.51 -5.88
C ILE A 24 -13.20 -7.69 -5.21
N LEU A 25 -13.20 -8.30 -4.03
CA LEU A 25 -12.00 -8.71 -3.31
C LEU A 25 -11.93 -10.24 -3.30
N PHE A 26 -10.81 -10.80 -3.79
CA PHE A 26 -10.52 -12.22 -3.72
C PHE A 26 -9.94 -12.56 -2.35
N TRP A 27 -10.82 -12.76 -1.37
CA TRP A 27 -10.47 -12.82 0.04
C TRP A 27 -9.47 -13.92 0.38
N ASP A 28 -9.63 -15.09 -0.16
CA ASP A 28 -8.71 -16.22 0.07
C ASP A 28 -7.31 -15.92 -0.47
N THR A 29 -7.21 -15.20 -1.59
CA THR A 29 -5.94 -14.75 -2.15
C THR A 29 -5.30 -13.70 -1.25
N ILE A 30 -6.07 -12.73 -0.75
CA ILE A 30 -5.59 -11.71 0.20
C ILE A 30 -4.98 -12.37 1.42
N ILE A 31 -5.70 -13.28 2.08
CA ILE A 31 -5.23 -13.96 3.30
C ILE A 31 -3.99 -14.82 3.03
N ARG A 32 -3.95 -15.52 1.90
CA ARG A 32 -2.81 -16.36 1.54
C ARG A 32 -1.52 -15.57 1.31
N GLU A 33 -1.62 -14.40 0.67
CA GLU A 33 -0.46 -13.58 0.29
C GLU A 33 -0.03 -12.62 1.41
N SER A 34 -0.94 -12.28 2.31
CA SER A 34 -0.72 -11.28 3.38
C SER A 34 0.29 -11.80 4.42
N ILE A 35 1.42 -11.13 4.56
CA ILE A 35 2.39 -11.45 5.63
C ILE A 35 1.79 -11.19 7.03
N PRO A 36 1.07 -10.09 7.30
CA PRO A 36 0.42 -9.88 8.59
C PRO A 36 -0.49 -11.02 9.04
N ASP A 37 -1.14 -11.74 8.12
CA ASP A 37 -1.99 -12.87 8.46
C ASP A 37 -1.22 -14.09 9.00
N CYS A 38 0.11 -14.16 8.83
CA CYS A 38 0.97 -15.11 9.54
C CYS A 38 0.89 -14.93 11.08
N TYR A 39 0.42 -13.78 11.54
CA TYR A 39 0.25 -13.39 12.94
C TYR A 39 -1.22 -13.21 13.33
N ALA A 40 -2.14 -13.91 12.65
CA ALA A 40 -3.59 -13.78 12.85
C ALA A 40 -4.02 -14.04 14.30
N ASP A 41 -3.40 -15.01 14.99
CA ASP A 41 -3.62 -15.34 16.39
C ASP A 41 -3.05 -14.30 17.38
N LEU A 42 -2.13 -13.44 16.91
CA LEU A 42 -1.58 -12.31 17.67
C LEU A 42 -2.29 -10.99 17.35
N GLY A 43 -3.49 -11.06 16.75
CA GLY A 43 -4.34 -9.91 16.50
C GLY A 43 -4.06 -9.18 15.18
N PHE A 44 -3.31 -9.78 14.24
CA PHE A 44 -3.05 -9.22 12.91
C PHE A 44 -3.89 -9.85 11.79
N ARG A 45 -4.95 -10.60 12.16
CA ARG A 45 -5.89 -11.15 11.16
C ARG A 45 -6.52 -10.03 10.35
N THR A 46 -6.45 -10.13 9.04
CA THR A 46 -7.17 -9.23 8.13
C THR A 46 -8.67 -9.41 8.30
N VAL A 47 -9.40 -8.32 8.57
CA VAL A 47 -10.86 -8.30 8.74
C VAL A 47 -11.55 -7.40 7.74
N SER A 48 -10.82 -6.45 7.14
CA SER A 48 -11.34 -5.49 6.16
C SER A 48 -10.19 -4.99 5.29
N THR A 49 -10.52 -4.10 4.35
CA THR A 49 -9.55 -3.26 3.65
C THR A 49 -9.84 -1.79 3.94
N ASN A 50 -8.91 -0.90 3.58
CA ASN A 50 -9.23 0.52 3.45
C ASN A 50 -10.25 0.74 2.31
N PRO A 51 -10.86 1.94 2.16
CA PRO A 51 -11.92 2.19 1.16
C PRO A 51 -11.53 1.86 -0.28
N CYS A 52 -10.27 2.07 -0.66
CA CYS A 52 -9.79 1.80 -2.02
C CYS A 52 -9.33 0.35 -2.25
N GLY A 53 -9.27 -0.48 -1.20
CA GLY A 53 -9.02 -1.92 -1.29
C GLY A 53 -7.55 -2.33 -1.37
N GLU A 54 -6.60 -1.38 -1.39
CA GLU A 54 -5.18 -1.67 -1.58
C GLU A 54 -4.46 -2.16 -0.33
N ILE A 55 -5.04 -1.97 0.86
CA ILE A 55 -4.44 -2.42 2.13
C ILE A 55 -5.39 -3.35 2.89
N PRO A 56 -5.07 -4.64 3.01
CA PRO A 56 -5.71 -5.53 3.97
C PRO A 56 -5.34 -5.13 5.39
N LEU A 57 -6.34 -4.91 6.25
CA LEU A 57 -6.16 -4.35 7.59
C LEU A 57 -6.72 -5.29 8.67
N CYS A 58 -5.99 -5.41 9.76
CA CYS A 58 -6.49 -5.93 11.03
C CYS A 58 -7.20 -4.82 11.82
N PRO A 59 -7.92 -5.15 12.92
CA PRO A 59 -8.51 -4.13 13.79
C PRO A 59 -7.45 -3.18 14.34
N TYR A 60 -7.81 -1.87 14.38
CA TYR A 60 -6.96 -0.78 14.90
C TYR A 60 -5.66 -0.54 14.12
N ASP A 61 -5.52 -1.11 12.93
CA ASP A 61 -4.36 -0.88 12.06
C ASP A 61 -4.47 0.46 11.30
N SER A 62 -3.41 0.89 10.67
CA SER A 62 -3.33 2.19 10.01
C SER A 62 -2.82 2.06 8.57
N CYS A 63 -3.33 2.94 7.71
CA CYS A 63 -2.97 3.07 6.30
C CYS A 63 -2.04 4.28 6.15
N ARG A 64 -0.73 4.05 6.09
CA ARG A 64 0.28 5.08 5.85
C ARG A 64 0.81 4.94 4.45
N LEU A 65 0.75 6.02 3.66
CA LEU A 65 1.04 5.99 2.24
C LEU A 65 2.19 6.95 1.88
N LEU A 66 3.10 6.46 1.03
CA LEU A 66 4.08 7.25 0.30
C LEU A 66 4.18 6.69 -1.12
N SER A 67 4.09 7.55 -2.13
CA SER A 67 4.16 7.13 -3.53
C SER A 67 5.34 7.79 -4.23
N VAL A 68 6.19 6.95 -4.84
CA VAL A 68 7.34 7.39 -5.63
C VAL A 68 6.88 7.62 -7.07
N ASN A 69 7.23 8.78 -7.64
CA ASN A 69 6.89 9.12 -9.03
C ASN A 69 7.86 8.45 -10.00
N LEU A 70 7.39 7.41 -10.69
CA LEU A 70 8.22 6.60 -11.59
C LEU A 70 8.73 7.38 -12.81
N TYR A 71 7.96 8.34 -13.32
CA TYR A 71 8.38 9.16 -14.46
C TYR A 71 9.70 9.91 -14.18
N SER A 72 9.95 10.29 -12.92
CA SER A 72 11.15 11.03 -12.51
C SER A 72 12.46 10.24 -12.68
N TYR A 73 12.39 8.93 -12.94
CA TYR A 73 13.56 8.07 -13.14
C TYR A 73 13.81 7.74 -14.61
N VAL A 74 12.98 8.24 -15.53
CA VAL A 74 13.22 8.06 -16.97
C VAL A 74 14.24 9.09 -17.45
N ARG A 75 15.33 8.60 -18.00
CA ARG A 75 16.35 9.40 -18.67
C ARG A 75 16.03 9.48 -20.15
N ASN A 76 16.28 10.63 -20.80
CA ASN A 76 15.98 10.89 -22.21
C ASN A 76 14.55 10.45 -22.61
N PRO A 77 13.49 10.90 -21.88
CA PRO A 77 12.14 10.45 -22.13
C PRO A 77 11.69 10.72 -23.57
N PHE A 78 10.88 9.82 -24.13
CA PHE A 78 10.31 9.91 -25.49
C PHE A 78 11.35 9.92 -26.62
N THR A 79 12.55 9.37 -26.39
CA THR A 79 13.58 9.20 -27.40
C THR A 79 13.99 7.73 -27.53
N PRO A 80 14.66 7.32 -28.62
CA PRO A 80 15.19 5.96 -28.75
C PRO A 80 16.21 5.58 -27.65
N GLU A 81 16.82 6.59 -27.01
CA GLU A 81 17.80 6.43 -25.92
C GLU A 81 17.15 6.44 -24.54
N ALA A 82 15.81 6.38 -24.47
CA ALA A 82 15.11 6.36 -23.19
C ALA A 82 15.55 5.17 -22.32
N SER A 83 15.82 5.43 -21.06
CA SER A 83 16.25 4.41 -20.11
C SER A 83 15.73 4.73 -18.71
N PHE A 84 15.56 3.71 -17.88
CA PHE A 84 15.13 3.87 -16.48
C PHE A 84 16.33 3.77 -15.56
N ASP A 85 16.48 4.75 -14.66
CA ASP A 85 17.58 4.80 -13.70
C ASP A 85 17.25 3.94 -12.48
N PHE A 86 17.50 2.63 -12.58
CA PHE A 86 17.23 1.66 -11.52
C PHE A 86 18.07 1.91 -10.26
N ASP A 87 19.30 2.41 -10.39
CA ASP A 87 20.18 2.64 -9.24
C ASP A 87 19.66 3.80 -8.38
N LEU A 88 19.32 4.92 -9.02
CA LEU A 88 18.72 6.05 -8.34
C LEU A 88 17.35 5.70 -7.74
N PHE A 89 16.54 4.92 -8.48
CA PHE A 89 15.25 4.45 -8.00
C PHE A 89 15.40 3.58 -6.74
N LYS A 90 16.31 2.61 -6.77
CA LYS A 90 16.61 1.73 -5.61
C LYS A 90 17.07 2.53 -4.39
N GLU A 91 17.94 3.52 -4.58
CA GLU A 91 18.40 4.40 -3.51
C GLU A 91 17.25 5.18 -2.88
N HIS A 92 16.39 5.79 -3.72
CA HIS A 92 15.26 6.58 -3.25
C HIS A 92 14.17 5.72 -2.58
N VAL A 93 13.92 4.51 -3.07
CA VAL A 93 13.01 3.54 -2.43
C VAL A 93 13.49 3.19 -1.03
N ALA A 94 14.79 2.93 -0.87
CA ALA A 94 15.35 2.61 0.45
C ALA A 94 15.20 3.79 1.44
N LYS A 95 15.43 5.01 0.98
CA LYS A 95 15.22 6.23 1.79
C LYS A 95 13.74 6.46 2.10
N ALA A 96 12.86 6.26 1.12
CA ALA A 96 11.42 6.39 1.30
C ALA A 96 10.87 5.40 2.33
N GLN A 97 11.33 4.15 2.33
CA GLN A 97 10.95 3.16 3.33
C GLN A 97 11.42 3.58 4.74
N ARG A 98 12.59 4.19 4.88
CA ARG A 98 13.06 4.73 6.17
C ARG A 98 12.20 5.90 6.64
N ILE A 99 11.89 6.85 5.75
CA ILE A 99 10.99 7.97 6.07
C ILE A 99 9.63 7.45 6.54
N MET A 100 9.10 6.40 5.91
CA MET A 100 7.83 5.79 6.31
C MET A 100 7.90 5.19 7.72
N ASP A 101 9.02 4.60 8.13
CA ASP A 101 9.19 4.12 9.50
C ASP A 101 9.29 5.27 10.51
N ASP A 102 9.99 6.35 10.15
CA ASP A 102 10.10 7.55 10.99
C ASP A 102 8.74 8.25 11.18
N ILE A 103 7.85 8.23 10.16
CA ILE A 103 6.46 8.72 10.27
C ILE A 103 5.68 7.94 11.34
N ILE A 104 5.95 6.64 11.50
CA ILE A 104 5.30 5.84 12.56
C ILE A 104 5.73 6.33 13.95
N ASP A 105 6.99 6.69 14.14
CA ASP A 105 7.46 7.23 15.42
C ASP A 105 6.79 8.58 15.72
N LEU A 106 6.69 9.48 14.74
CA LEU A 106 5.94 10.74 14.88
C LEU A 106 4.44 10.52 15.17
N GLU A 107 3.82 9.50 14.55
CA GLU A 107 2.44 9.13 14.85
C GLU A 107 2.29 8.64 16.29
N LEU A 108 3.21 7.81 16.78
CA LEU A 108 3.18 7.31 18.16
C LEU A 108 3.32 8.45 19.17
N GLU A 109 4.23 9.41 18.94
CA GLU A 109 4.36 10.63 19.74
C GLU A 109 3.05 11.45 19.73
N LYS A 110 2.41 11.59 18.56
CA LYS A 110 1.14 12.30 18.43
C LYS A 110 0.00 11.59 19.17
N ILE A 111 -0.04 10.26 19.12
CA ILE A 111 -1.02 9.48 19.87
C ILE A 111 -0.84 9.70 21.38
N ASP A 112 0.38 9.76 21.89
CA ASP A 112 0.64 10.07 23.30
C ASP A 112 0.08 11.44 23.72
N LEU A 113 0.26 12.46 22.89
CA LEU A 113 -0.33 13.78 23.11
C LEU A 113 -1.88 13.75 23.09
N ILE A 114 -2.47 12.96 22.19
CA ILE A 114 -3.94 12.77 22.14
C ILE A 114 -4.43 12.09 23.41
N MET A 115 -3.77 11.01 23.85
CA MET A 115 -4.13 10.28 25.05
C MET A 115 -3.98 11.15 26.31
N ASP A 116 -2.98 12.01 26.37
CA ASP A 116 -2.81 12.97 27.46
C ASP A 116 -3.92 14.03 27.44
N LYS A 117 -4.25 14.57 26.27
CA LYS A 117 -5.39 15.49 26.11
C LYS A 117 -6.70 14.89 26.60
N ILE A 118 -7.02 13.63 26.26
CA ILE A 118 -8.24 12.94 26.67
C ILE A 118 -8.36 12.91 28.19
N LYS A 119 -7.27 12.70 28.94
CA LYS A 119 -7.28 12.70 30.43
C LYS A 119 -7.76 14.02 31.02
N HIS A 120 -7.43 15.13 30.35
CA HIS A 120 -7.71 16.49 30.79
C HIS A 120 -8.95 17.12 30.13
N ASP A 121 -9.64 16.38 29.25
CA ASP A 121 -10.82 16.84 28.53
C ASP A 121 -12.00 16.99 29.52
N PRO A 122 -12.89 18.02 29.37
CA PRO A 122 -14.03 18.23 30.25
C PRO A 122 -15.20 17.24 30.01
N GLN A 123 -15.06 16.29 29.11
CA GLN A 123 -16.06 15.25 28.83
C GLN A 123 -16.29 14.33 30.04
N THR A 124 -17.40 13.59 30.02
CA THR A 124 -17.72 12.60 31.05
C THR A 124 -16.72 11.45 31.09
N ASP A 125 -16.57 10.80 32.23
CA ASP A 125 -15.55 9.75 32.38
C ASP A 125 -15.78 8.53 31.50
N ASP A 126 -17.02 8.18 31.17
CA ASP A 126 -17.35 7.12 30.24
C ASP A 126 -16.89 7.42 28.80
N ILE A 127 -17.06 8.67 28.31
CA ILE A 127 -16.56 9.13 27.01
C ILE A 127 -15.03 9.09 27.00
N LYS A 128 -14.39 9.71 28.01
CA LYS A 128 -12.92 9.70 28.12
C LYS A 128 -12.35 8.28 28.15
N HIS A 129 -12.99 7.37 28.88
CA HIS A 129 -12.57 5.97 28.94
C HIS A 129 -12.68 5.27 27.60
N ALA A 130 -13.78 5.47 26.87
CA ALA A 130 -13.98 4.87 25.55
C ALA A 130 -12.94 5.39 24.52
N GLU A 131 -12.71 6.71 24.49
CA GLU A 131 -11.72 7.33 23.61
C GLU A 131 -10.27 6.90 23.95
N TYR A 132 -9.92 6.91 25.24
CA TYR A 132 -8.59 6.50 25.69
C TYR A 132 -8.28 5.06 25.30
N HIS A 133 -9.21 4.13 25.51
CA HIS A 133 -9.06 2.74 25.10
C HIS A 133 -8.95 2.53 23.61
N LEU A 134 -9.66 3.35 22.81
CA LEU A 134 -9.52 3.31 21.35
C LEU A 134 -8.09 3.66 20.94
N TRP A 135 -7.58 4.79 21.42
CA TRP A 135 -6.23 5.25 21.08
C TRP A 135 -5.13 4.34 21.64
N GLU A 136 -5.33 3.75 22.81
CA GLU A 136 -4.43 2.74 23.37
C GLU A 136 -4.29 1.53 22.43
N LYS A 137 -5.41 1.02 21.90
CA LYS A 137 -5.40 -0.10 20.93
C LYS A 137 -4.73 0.27 19.61
N ILE A 138 -4.98 1.48 19.11
CA ILE A 138 -4.32 2.00 17.90
C ILE A 138 -2.80 2.10 18.13
N LYS A 139 -2.39 2.68 19.26
CA LYS A 139 -0.98 2.80 19.64
C LYS A 139 -0.29 1.43 19.73
N ASP A 140 -0.92 0.49 20.41
CA ASP A 140 -0.40 -0.86 20.58
C ASP A 140 -0.22 -1.52 19.21
N LYS A 141 -1.24 -1.50 18.35
CA LYS A 141 -1.17 -2.08 17.01
C LYS A 141 -0.09 -1.43 16.14
N SER A 142 -0.02 -0.10 16.11
CA SER A 142 1.02 0.65 15.39
C SER A 142 2.42 0.31 15.87
N SER A 143 2.63 0.22 17.18
CA SER A 143 3.95 -0.08 17.77
C SER A 143 4.39 -1.52 17.55
N GLN A 144 3.46 -2.49 17.53
CA GLN A 144 3.76 -3.91 17.36
C GLN A 144 4.09 -4.27 15.92
N GLY A 145 3.34 -3.76 14.94
CA GLY A 145 3.47 -4.14 13.54
C GLY A 145 4.28 -3.16 12.70
N ARG A 146 4.23 -1.87 12.99
CA ARG A 146 4.92 -0.82 12.22
C ARG A 146 4.65 -0.92 10.72
N ARG A 147 3.38 -1.07 10.32
CA ARG A 147 2.98 -1.17 8.92
C ARG A 147 3.27 0.12 8.17
N THR A 148 3.90 -0.02 6.99
CA THR A 148 4.06 1.04 5.99
C THR A 148 3.36 0.66 4.69
N GLY A 149 3.14 1.64 3.81
CA GLY A 149 2.52 1.48 2.51
C GLY A 149 3.27 2.29 1.47
N LEU A 150 4.52 1.89 1.17
CA LEU A 150 5.31 2.48 0.10
C LEU A 150 4.83 1.94 -1.24
N GLY A 151 4.54 2.83 -2.18
CA GLY A 151 4.08 2.50 -3.51
C GLY A 151 4.61 3.45 -4.56
N ILE A 152 3.92 3.48 -5.70
CA ILE A 152 4.32 4.26 -6.87
C ILE A 152 3.14 5.07 -7.42
N THR A 153 3.47 6.04 -8.28
CA THR A 153 2.55 6.75 -9.16
C THR A 153 3.21 6.98 -10.51
N ALA A 154 2.46 7.39 -11.52
CA ALA A 154 2.97 7.71 -12.86
C ALA A 154 3.53 6.51 -13.64
N GLU A 155 3.01 5.31 -13.44
CA GLU A 155 3.46 4.15 -14.21
C GLU A 155 3.08 4.29 -15.70
N GLY A 156 1.88 4.80 -15.99
CA GLY A 156 1.45 5.06 -17.37
C GLY A 156 2.38 6.03 -18.10
N ASP A 157 2.79 7.12 -17.44
CA ASP A 157 3.73 8.09 -18.01
C ASP A 157 5.13 7.52 -18.16
N MET A 158 5.59 6.72 -17.21
CA MET A 158 6.88 6.03 -17.30
C MET A 158 6.92 5.11 -18.52
N ILE A 159 5.89 4.28 -18.70
CA ILE A 159 5.79 3.35 -19.84
C ILE A 159 5.79 4.11 -21.18
N ALA A 160 5.00 5.19 -21.27
CA ALA A 160 4.96 6.03 -22.46
C ALA A 160 6.29 6.73 -22.73
N ALA A 161 6.95 7.26 -21.70
CA ALA A 161 8.25 7.92 -21.81
C ALA A 161 9.38 6.97 -22.24
N MET A 162 9.26 5.67 -21.88
CA MET A 162 10.17 4.61 -22.34
C MET A 162 9.89 4.17 -23.79
N GLY A 163 8.88 4.74 -24.47
CA GLY A 163 8.49 4.34 -25.82
C GLY A 163 7.73 3.00 -25.88
N LEU A 164 7.27 2.50 -24.73
CA LEU A 164 6.55 1.24 -24.65
C LEU A 164 5.04 1.44 -24.77
N THR A 165 4.35 0.47 -25.37
CA THR A 165 2.89 0.49 -25.46
C THR A 165 2.29 -0.23 -24.25
N TYR A 166 1.49 0.49 -23.46
CA TYR A 166 0.81 -0.07 -22.29
C TYR A 166 -0.05 -1.29 -22.67
N GLY A 167 0.08 -2.36 -21.87
CA GLY A 167 -0.64 -3.62 -22.10
C GLY A 167 0.06 -4.62 -23.05
N THR A 168 1.21 -4.29 -23.62
CA THR A 168 2.05 -5.25 -24.33
C THR A 168 2.86 -6.11 -23.36
N GLN A 169 3.35 -7.26 -23.82
CA GLN A 169 4.24 -8.12 -23.02
C GLN A 169 5.52 -7.39 -22.63
N GLU A 170 6.10 -6.62 -23.55
CA GLU A 170 7.32 -5.85 -23.30
C GLU A 170 7.13 -4.81 -22.19
N ALA A 171 6.02 -4.05 -22.23
CA ALA A 171 5.67 -3.11 -21.16
C ALA A 171 5.42 -3.81 -19.82
N THR A 172 4.79 -4.99 -19.84
CA THR A 172 4.55 -5.79 -18.65
C THR A 172 5.85 -6.30 -18.04
N ASP A 173 6.76 -6.84 -18.84
CA ASP A 173 8.07 -7.33 -18.37
C ASP A 173 8.92 -6.20 -17.80
N PHE A 174 8.86 -5.02 -18.41
CA PHE A 174 9.51 -3.83 -17.89
C PHE A 174 8.90 -3.39 -16.55
N SER A 175 7.57 -3.31 -16.45
CA SER A 175 6.85 -3.02 -15.20
C SER A 175 7.22 -4.03 -14.07
N VAL A 176 7.27 -5.32 -14.39
CA VAL A 176 7.72 -6.36 -13.45
C VAL A 176 9.13 -6.06 -12.91
N SER A 177 10.05 -5.60 -13.77
CA SER A 177 11.42 -5.26 -13.37
C SER A 177 11.45 -4.06 -12.40
N VAL A 178 10.62 -3.04 -12.65
CA VAL A 178 10.48 -1.86 -11.77
C VAL A 178 9.88 -2.27 -10.43
N HIS A 179 8.79 -3.02 -10.42
CA HIS A 179 8.12 -3.46 -9.18
C HIS A 179 8.95 -4.46 -8.38
N ARG A 180 9.73 -5.32 -9.05
CA ARG A 180 10.73 -6.18 -8.38
C ARG A 180 11.77 -5.33 -7.65
N THR A 181 12.30 -4.30 -8.30
CA THR A 181 13.27 -3.37 -7.69
C THR A 181 12.68 -2.64 -6.49
N LEU A 182 11.44 -2.14 -6.60
CA LEU A 182 10.70 -1.54 -5.51
C LEU A 182 10.62 -2.49 -4.30
N ALA A 183 10.18 -3.72 -4.54
CA ALA A 183 9.98 -4.70 -3.47
C ALA A 183 11.31 -5.05 -2.78
N LEU A 184 12.34 -5.41 -3.54
CA LEU A 184 13.62 -5.82 -2.99
C LEU A 184 14.30 -4.67 -2.22
N ALA A 185 14.27 -3.44 -2.74
CA ALA A 185 14.87 -2.29 -2.09
C ALA A 185 14.14 -1.89 -0.79
N ALA A 186 12.80 -1.90 -0.80
CA ALA A 186 12.02 -1.59 0.40
C ALA A 186 12.22 -2.63 1.51
N TYR A 187 12.19 -3.92 1.15
CA TYR A 187 12.43 -4.99 2.13
C TYR A 187 13.86 -5.02 2.63
N ARG A 188 14.86 -4.75 1.79
CA ARG A 188 16.26 -4.60 2.21
C ARG A 188 16.39 -3.45 3.23
N SER A 189 15.83 -2.29 2.94
CA SER A 189 15.83 -1.15 3.87
C SER A 189 15.15 -1.49 5.21
N SER A 190 14.05 -2.25 5.18
CA SER A 190 13.37 -2.68 6.40
C SER A 190 14.20 -3.68 7.23
N VAL A 191 15.01 -4.54 6.60
CA VAL A 191 15.98 -5.42 7.27
C VAL A 191 17.11 -4.58 7.87
N ASP A 192 17.66 -3.63 7.13
CA ASP A 192 18.73 -2.76 7.63
C ASP A 192 18.27 -1.96 8.85
N MET A 193 17.05 -1.43 8.82
CA MET A 193 16.43 -0.79 9.99
C MET A 193 16.21 -1.76 11.16
N ALA A 194 15.88 -3.03 10.89
CA ALA A 194 15.75 -4.03 11.95
C ALA A 194 17.09 -4.31 12.64
N ARG A 195 18.19 -4.31 11.90
CA ARG A 195 19.54 -4.42 12.48
C ARG A 195 19.90 -3.21 13.35
N GLU A 196 19.46 -2.01 12.97
CA GLU A 196 19.72 -0.77 13.70
C GLU A 196 18.84 -0.57 14.92
N ARG A 197 17.53 -0.88 14.80
CA ARG A 197 16.46 -0.45 15.74
C ARG A 197 15.63 -1.61 16.27
N GLY A 198 15.95 -2.86 15.88
CA GLY A 198 15.15 -4.05 16.19
C GLY A 198 14.02 -4.31 15.20
N ALA A 199 13.68 -5.58 15.03
CA ALA A 199 12.55 -6.03 14.24
C ALA A 199 11.21 -5.57 14.86
N PHE A 200 10.11 -5.62 14.06
CA PHE A 200 8.80 -5.41 14.63
C PHE A 200 8.49 -6.45 15.73
N LYS A 201 7.74 -6.03 16.76
CA LYS A 201 7.70 -6.75 18.05
C LYS A 201 7.27 -8.21 17.99
N VAL A 202 6.37 -8.55 17.08
CA VAL A 202 5.81 -9.91 16.98
C VAL A 202 6.52 -10.77 15.92
N PHE A 203 7.64 -10.32 15.37
CA PHE A 203 8.37 -11.04 14.33
C PHE A 203 8.73 -12.47 14.77
N ASP A 204 8.41 -13.44 13.93
CA ASP A 204 8.78 -14.85 14.07
C ASP A 204 9.04 -15.44 12.67
N ALA A 205 10.29 -15.75 12.37
CA ALA A 205 10.71 -16.30 11.08
C ALA A 205 10.00 -17.61 10.72
N LYS A 206 9.66 -18.45 11.71
CA LYS A 206 8.98 -19.73 11.46
C LYS A 206 7.57 -19.54 10.96
N ARG A 207 6.87 -18.50 11.42
CA ARG A 207 5.51 -18.17 10.96
C ARG A 207 5.49 -17.73 9.51
N GLU A 208 6.52 -17.05 9.08
CA GLU A 208 6.63 -16.44 7.76
C GLU A 208 7.26 -17.36 6.69
N ALA A 209 7.96 -18.41 7.08
CA ALA A 209 8.78 -19.24 6.20
C ALA A 209 8.01 -19.83 4.99
N ALA A 210 6.71 -20.06 5.12
CA ALA A 210 5.85 -20.57 4.05
C ALA A 210 5.01 -19.50 3.34
N ASN A 211 5.18 -18.21 3.69
CA ASN A 211 4.40 -17.14 3.05
C ASN A 211 4.76 -17.01 1.57
N PRO A 212 3.80 -17.04 0.63
CA PRO A 212 4.09 -17.05 -0.80
C PRO A 212 4.82 -15.79 -1.29
N PHE A 213 4.52 -14.62 -0.71
CA PHE A 213 5.21 -13.39 -1.08
C PHE A 213 6.70 -13.45 -0.68
N LEU A 214 7.02 -13.93 0.51
CA LEU A 214 8.42 -14.10 0.95
C LEU A 214 9.16 -15.18 0.17
N LEU A 215 8.47 -16.23 -0.27
CA LEU A 215 9.07 -17.23 -1.16
C LEU A 215 9.43 -16.63 -2.53
N ARG A 216 8.65 -15.68 -3.05
CA ARG A 216 9.04 -14.92 -4.27
C ARG A 216 10.25 -14.00 -4.02
N ILE A 217 10.36 -13.41 -2.83
CA ILE A 217 11.61 -12.68 -2.45
C ILE A 217 12.79 -13.63 -2.42
N LYS A 218 12.63 -14.84 -1.85
CA LYS A 218 13.68 -15.87 -1.83
C LYS A 218 14.16 -16.26 -3.23
N GLU A 219 13.22 -16.39 -4.18
CA GLU A 219 13.54 -16.69 -5.58
C GLU A 219 14.30 -15.53 -6.24
N ALA A 220 13.92 -14.30 -5.97
CA ALA A 220 14.49 -13.10 -6.59
C ALA A 220 15.82 -12.65 -5.96
N ASP A 221 15.98 -12.78 -4.65
CA ASP A 221 17.16 -12.43 -3.85
C ASP A 221 17.25 -13.35 -2.63
N PRO A 222 17.91 -14.52 -2.75
CA PRO A 222 18.10 -15.46 -1.65
C PRO A 222 18.80 -14.83 -0.43
N SER A 223 19.75 -13.92 -0.65
CA SER A 223 20.47 -13.23 0.42
C SER A 223 19.55 -12.33 1.24
N LEU A 224 18.64 -11.60 0.58
CA LEU A 224 17.64 -10.81 1.28
C LEU A 224 16.71 -11.68 2.12
N TYR A 225 16.27 -12.82 1.57
CA TYR A 225 15.42 -13.75 2.31
C TYR A 225 16.12 -14.30 3.55
N ASP A 226 17.38 -14.72 3.43
CA ASP A 226 18.16 -15.24 4.57
C ASP A 226 18.37 -14.17 5.65
N ASP A 227 18.60 -12.93 5.25
CA ASP A 227 18.68 -11.79 6.16
C ASP A 227 17.34 -11.50 6.85
N ILE A 228 16.21 -11.59 6.13
CA ILE A 228 14.87 -11.47 6.72
C ILE A 228 14.66 -12.54 7.80
N MET A 229 15.01 -13.80 7.50
CA MET A 229 14.84 -14.90 8.44
C MET A 229 15.78 -14.82 9.65
N THR A 230 16.96 -14.20 9.49
CA THR A 230 17.97 -14.09 10.54
C THR A 230 17.75 -12.87 11.44
N TYR A 231 17.51 -11.70 10.85
CA TYR A 231 17.47 -10.41 11.56
C TYR A 231 16.05 -9.86 11.72
N GLY A 232 15.09 -10.41 10.99
CA GLY A 232 13.77 -9.83 10.87
C GLY A 232 13.70 -8.60 9.96
N ARG A 233 12.56 -7.94 10.00
CA ARG A 233 12.33 -6.62 9.39
C ARG A 233 11.77 -5.66 10.41
N ARG A 234 11.96 -4.37 10.16
CA ARG A 234 11.40 -3.29 10.98
C ARG A 234 9.88 -3.20 10.86
N ASN A 235 9.32 -3.56 9.71
CA ASN A 235 7.92 -3.34 9.33
C ASN A 235 7.25 -4.68 8.98
N ILE A 236 6.06 -4.95 9.52
CA ILE A 236 5.28 -6.17 9.24
C ILE A 236 4.84 -6.26 7.78
N ALA A 237 4.54 -5.10 7.15
CA ALA A 237 4.29 -4.95 5.72
C ALA A 237 4.90 -3.62 5.25
N CYS A 238 5.43 -3.61 4.03
CA CYS A 238 6.17 -2.46 3.49
C CYS A 238 5.45 -1.75 2.34
N LEU A 239 4.73 -2.48 1.49
CA LEU A 239 4.31 -2.01 0.18
C LEU A 239 2.79 -1.94 0.03
N THR A 240 2.35 -0.99 -0.80
CA THR A 240 0.98 -0.93 -1.34
C THR A 240 0.93 -0.08 -2.60
N ILE A 241 -0.05 -0.31 -3.47
CA ILE A 241 -0.31 0.53 -4.64
C ILE A 241 -1.59 1.31 -4.39
N ALA A 242 -1.43 2.54 -3.93
CA ALA A 242 -2.54 3.45 -3.69
C ALA A 242 -3.03 4.10 -5.00
N PRO A 243 -4.29 4.55 -5.07
CA PRO A 243 -4.83 5.21 -6.26
C PRO A 243 -4.11 6.51 -6.65
N THR A 244 -3.54 7.23 -5.70
CA THR A 244 -2.77 8.49 -5.90
C THR A 244 -3.52 9.61 -6.67
N GLY A 245 -4.87 9.59 -6.66
CA GLY A 245 -5.67 10.49 -7.47
C GLY A 245 -5.35 11.99 -7.27
N THR A 246 -5.26 12.47 -6.03
CA THR A 246 -4.90 13.86 -5.73
C THR A 246 -3.39 14.12 -5.92
N THR A 247 -2.55 13.18 -5.50
CA THR A 247 -1.09 13.30 -5.62
C THR A 247 -0.66 13.39 -7.09
N SER A 248 -1.26 12.60 -7.98
CA SER A 248 -0.98 12.66 -9.41
C SER A 248 -1.37 13.99 -10.06
N LEU A 249 -2.44 14.63 -9.59
CA LEU A 249 -2.79 15.99 -10.03
C LEU A 249 -1.72 17.01 -9.64
N MET A 250 -1.14 16.88 -8.44
CA MET A 250 -0.04 17.76 -8.00
C MET A 250 1.23 17.55 -8.82
N THR A 251 1.53 16.32 -9.16
CA THR A 251 2.72 15.98 -9.98
C THR A 251 2.48 16.10 -11.48
N GLN A 252 1.23 16.33 -11.91
CA GLN A 252 0.81 16.40 -13.32
C GLN A 252 1.15 15.12 -14.10
N THR A 253 0.88 13.98 -13.48
CA THR A 253 1.16 12.63 -14.01
C THR A 253 -0.09 11.77 -14.02
N THR A 254 0.00 10.58 -14.62
CA THR A 254 -0.98 9.51 -14.43
C THR A 254 -1.00 9.04 -12.97
N SER A 255 -2.15 8.52 -12.51
CA SER A 255 -2.31 8.02 -11.15
C SER A 255 -2.03 6.52 -11.06
N GLY A 256 -1.40 6.10 -9.95
CA GLY A 256 -1.11 4.70 -9.67
C GLY A 256 -0.45 3.99 -10.85
N ILE A 257 -1.07 2.88 -11.24
CA ILE A 257 -0.64 2.03 -12.37
C ILE A 257 -1.49 2.26 -13.64
N GLU A 258 -2.46 3.18 -13.62
CA GLU A 258 -3.39 3.38 -14.74
C GLU A 258 -2.71 4.08 -15.93
N PRO A 259 -3.07 3.69 -17.16
CA PRO A 259 -2.66 4.42 -18.35
C PRO A 259 -3.51 5.68 -18.56
N VAL A 260 -3.08 6.57 -19.44
CA VAL A 260 -3.94 7.63 -19.97
C VAL A 260 -5.02 7.01 -20.86
N PHE A 261 -6.28 6.99 -20.40
CA PHE A 261 -7.39 6.47 -21.20
C PHE A 261 -7.93 7.48 -22.23
N MET A 262 -7.80 8.80 -21.95
CA MET A 262 -8.20 9.90 -22.84
C MET A 262 -7.32 11.12 -22.59
N PRO A 263 -6.73 11.74 -23.63
CA PRO A 263 -5.91 12.95 -23.49
C PRO A 263 -6.70 14.15 -22.95
N VAL A 264 -7.98 14.24 -23.30
CA VAL A 264 -8.92 15.27 -22.84
C VAL A 264 -10.29 14.64 -22.62
N TYR A 265 -10.90 14.90 -21.48
CA TYR A 265 -12.27 14.44 -21.21
C TYR A 265 -13.03 15.43 -20.34
N LYS A 266 -14.37 15.37 -20.42
CA LYS A 266 -15.28 16.12 -19.56
C LYS A 266 -15.77 15.21 -18.44
N ARG A 267 -15.51 15.60 -17.20
CA ARG A 267 -16.01 14.88 -16.03
C ARG A 267 -17.25 15.58 -15.50
N ARG A 268 -18.35 14.83 -15.40
CA ARG A 268 -19.56 15.28 -14.71
C ARG A 268 -19.60 14.67 -13.32
N ARG A 269 -19.81 15.49 -12.31
CA ARG A 269 -19.92 15.03 -10.92
C ARG A 269 -20.96 15.85 -10.17
N LYS A 270 -21.61 15.24 -9.19
CA LYS A 270 -22.31 15.95 -8.14
C LYS A 270 -21.28 16.50 -7.15
N VAL A 271 -21.45 17.72 -6.68
CA VAL A 271 -20.58 18.33 -5.66
C VAL A 271 -21.06 17.91 -4.28
N ASN A 272 -22.39 17.91 -4.06
CA ASN A 272 -22.99 17.43 -2.82
C ASN A 272 -23.97 16.29 -3.12
N PRO A 273 -24.23 15.40 -2.14
CA PRO A 273 -25.13 14.25 -2.31
C PRO A 273 -26.55 14.62 -2.78
N ASN A 274 -27.03 15.79 -2.39
CA ASN A 274 -28.39 16.28 -2.69
C ASN A 274 -28.46 17.23 -3.88
N ASP A 275 -27.34 17.50 -4.56
CA ASP A 275 -27.33 18.37 -5.72
C ASP A 275 -28.14 17.74 -6.87
N THR A 276 -29.06 18.51 -7.42
CA THR A 276 -29.75 18.20 -8.67
C THR A 276 -28.92 18.63 -9.88
N ASP A 277 -28.02 19.57 -9.69
CA ASP A 277 -27.15 20.11 -10.73
C ASP A 277 -25.88 19.29 -10.91
N VAL A 278 -25.46 19.14 -12.15
CA VAL A 278 -24.25 18.43 -12.54
C VAL A 278 -23.20 19.44 -12.96
N HIS A 279 -22.14 19.56 -12.18
CA HIS A 279 -20.97 20.38 -12.54
C HIS A 279 -20.09 19.64 -13.54
N VAL A 280 -19.63 20.37 -14.57
CA VAL A 280 -18.81 19.82 -15.67
C VAL A 280 -17.39 20.35 -15.55
#